data_44422a016f2a11f9f4f7e33f24e35f4e
#
_entry.id   44422a016f2a11f9f4f7e33f24e35f4e
#
_cell.length_a   1.000
_cell.length_b   1.000
_cell.length_c   1.000
_cell.angle_alpha   90.00
_cell.angle_beta   90.00
_cell.angle_gamma   90.00
#
_symmetry.space_group_name_H-M   'P 1'
#
loop_
_entity.id
_entity.type
_entity.pdbx_description
1 polymer ?
#
loop_
_entity_poly.entity_id
_entity_poly.type
_entity_poly.pdbx_seq_one_letter_code
_entity_poly.pdbx_strand_id
1 'polypeptide(L)'
;MKFNYAIFSLLTATLFTACTTDINLNLQGTTPELVVDGAITTDTLAHSIYLKKTANYFSNQSAEGISGATVTLSDGQSTITLTEAVSPKGTYQTPSTYFGVAGRTYTLTIDNVDVNGDGVNERYAASCPMNHVPHLDSINVVKERLFQHDIWAIKTWFQDPVGERNYYLGRSYLNGKLTSDSIQEWGITDDEFFDGKYIKNETFSFFSSQKKDEKVQKGDKITFELCGITKDYMDFIKEAQDEFWGRNPLFGGQPANIRSNIKQVLPVNGKANPHGYFAAYSTVWARTIYNGL
;
A
#
# COMPACT_ATOMS: atom_id res chain seq x y z
N MET A 1 25.06 -32.08 58.73
CA MET A 1 24.11 -31.85 57.61
C MET A 1 23.71 -30.40 57.40
N LYS A 2 24.17 -29.42 58.14
CA LYS A 2 23.86 -27.99 57.94
C LYS A 2 24.83 -27.24 57.04
N PHE A 3 26.00 -27.81 56.73
CA PHE A 3 27.03 -27.14 55.91
C PHE A 3 26.77 -27.20 54.40
N ASN A 4 26.03 -28.19 53.94
CA ASN A 4 25.78 -28.38 52.51
C ASN A 4 24.72 -27.45 51.94
N TYR A 5 23.80 -26.94 52.76
CA TYR A 5 22.74 -26.00 52.30
C TYR A 5 23.31 -24.59 52.10
N ALA A 6 24.30 -24.17 52.84
CA ALA A 6 24.91 -22.85 52.68
C ALA A 6 25.73 -22.75 51.38
N ILE A 7 26.43 -23.85 51.00
CA ILE A 7 27.19 -23.89 49.73
C ILE A 7 26.23 -23.92 48.52
N PHE A 8 25.13 -24.66 48.64
CA PHE A 8 24.11 -24.72 47.56
C PHE A 8 23.39 -23.39 47.39
N SER A 9 23.12 -22.67 48.50
CA SER A 9 22.50 -21.34 48.44
C SER A 9 23.41 -20.25 47.88
N LEU A 10 24.75 -20.39 48.10
CA LEU A 10 25.71 -19.44 47.54
C LEU A 10 25.97 -19.68 46.06
N LEU A 11 25.87 -20.94 45.58
CA LEU A 11 26.02 -21.29 44.17
C LEU A 11 24.80 -20.83 43.30
N THR A 12 23.59 -20.76 43.90
CA THR A 12 22.40 -20.33 43.23
C THR A 12 22.32 -18.78 43.11
N ALA A 13 22.98 -18.04 43.98
CA ALA A 13 22.99 -16.58 43.98
C ALA A 13 23.89 -15.97 42.89
N THR A 14 24.84 -16.73 42.35
CA THR A 14 25.75 -16.23 41.30
C THR A 14 25.21 -16.35 39.87
N LEU A 15 24.04 -16.97 39.66
CA LEU A 15 23.46 -17.18 38.33
C LEU A 15 22.58 -16.01 37.81
N PHE A 16 22.45 -14.96 38.57
CA PHE A 16 21.56 -13.80 38.20
C PHE A 16 22.34 -12.52 37.91
N THR A 17 23.61 -12.57 37.55
CA THR A 17 24.26 -11.40 36.95
C THR A 17 23.94 -11.36 35.47
N ALA A 18 22.70 -10.94 35.14
CA ALA A 18 22.36 -10.51 33.79
C ALA A 18 23.08 -9.18 33.54
N CYS A 19 24.15 -9.18 32.76
CA CYS A 19 24.72 -7.96 32.21
C CYS A 19 23.68 -7.36 31.27
N THR A 20 22.93 -6.38 31.70
CA THR A 20 22.22 -5.46 30.80
C THR A 20 23.26 -4.49 30.24
N THR A 21 23.69 -4.73 29.02
CA THR A 21 24.45 -3.73 28.27
C THR A 21 23.43 -2.75 27.73
N ASP A 22 23.43 -1.52 28.23
CA ASP A 22 22.72 -0.42 27.61
C ASP A 22 23.31 -0.19 26.22
N ILE A 23 22.62 -0.66 25.20
CA ILE A 23 22.97 -0.34 23.82
C ILE A 23 22.54 1.10 23.59
N ASN A 24 23.45 2.04 23.78
CA ASN A 24 23.28 3.41 23.32
C ASN A 24 23.30 3.38 21.77
N LEU A 25 22.16 3.13 21.17
CA LEU A 25 21.96 3.36 19.75
C LEU A 25 21.99 4.89 19.54
N ASN A 26 23.15 5.39 19.14
CA ASN A 26 23.26 6.76 18.67
C ASN A 26 22.58 6.84 17.31
N LEU A 27 21.25 6.92 17.31
CA LEU A 27 20.42 7.12 16.14
C LEU A 27 20.53 8.61 15.74
N GLN A 28 21.71 9.01 15.25
CA GLN A 28 21.85 10.27 14.55
C GLN A 28 20.86 10.23 13.39
N GLY A 29 20.08 11.28 13.23
CA GLY A 29 19.05 11.37 12.20
C GLY A 29 19.62 10.95 10.85
N THR A 30 18.99 9.97 10.23
CA THR A 30 19.32 9.58 8.84
C THR A 30 19.03 10.77 7.93
N THR A 31 19.84 10.95 6.90
CA THR A 31 19.55 11.93 5.84
C THR A 31 18.15 11.69 5.30
N PRO A 32 17.29 12.71 5.21
CA PRO A 32 15.95 12.54 4.66
C PRO A 32 16.01 11.97 3.23
N GLU A 33 15.10 11.05 2.95
CA GLU A 33 14.94 10.44 1.64
C GLU A 33 13.54 10.72 1.08
N LEU A 34 13.39 10.65 -0.25
CA LEU A 34 12.11 10.86 -0.93
C LEU A 34 11.17 9.68 -0.68
N VAL A 35 9.93 10.01 -0.33
CA VAL A 35 8.81 9.06 -0.32
C VAL A 35 7.79 9.50 -1.36
N VAL A 36 7.44 8.60 -2.26
CA VAL A 36 6.41 8.82 -3.29
C VAL A 36 5.24 7.87 -3.06
N ASP A 37 4.04 8.41 -3.01
CA ASP A 37 2.81 7.63 -2.92
C ASP A 37 1.80 8.19 -3.91
N GLY A 38 1.26 7.34 -4.78
CA GLY A 38 0.20 7.75 -5.70
C GLY A 38 -0.03 6.76 -6.83
N ALA A 39 -1.21 6.90 -7.42
CA ALA A 39 -1.61 6.03 -8.51
C ALA A 39 -2.38 6.80 -9.59
N ILE A 40 -2.27 6.31 -10.83
CA ILE A 40 -3.11 6.69 -11.96
C ILE A 40 -4.06 5.56 -12.26
N THR A 41 -5.35 5.87 -12.40
CA THR A 41 -6.39 4.88 -12.71
C THR A 41 -7.12 5.23 -14.00
N THR A 42 -7.95 4.31 -14.48
CA THR A 42 -8.84 4.56 -15.63
C THR A 42 -10.06 5.44 -15.28
N ASP A 43 -10.26 5.76 -14.00
CA ASP A 43 -11.33 6.66 -13.59
C ASP A 43 -11.03 8.11 -14.02
N THR A 44 -12.05 8.84 -14.41
CA THR A 44 -11.92 10.27 -14.76
C THR A 44 -12.00 11.12 -13.49
N LEU A 45 -10.83 11.51 -12.98
CA LEU A 45 -10.71 12.33 -11.77
C LEU A 45 -9.32 13.00 -11.67
N ALA A 46 -9.15 13.90 -10.70
CA ALA A 46 -7.84 14.40 -10.34
C ALA A 46 -7.08 13.33 -9.55
N HIS A 47 -6.11 12.68 -10.19
CA HIS A 47 -5.20 11.74 -9.52
C HIS A 47 -4.15 12.48 -8.73
N SER A 48 -3.87 12.04 -7.52
CA SER A 48 -2.91 12.69 -6.62
C SER A 48 -1.64 11.86 -6.46
N ILE A 49 -0.50 12.53 -6.57
CA ILE A 49 0.82 12.01 -6.23
C ILE A 49 1.34 12.79 -5.04
N TYR A 50 1.71 12.08 -3.98
CA TYR A 50 2.21 12.67 -2.75
C TYR A 50 3.73 12.53 -2.69
N LEU A 51 4.42 13.63 -2.51
CA LEU A 51 5.86 13.70 -2.31
C LEU A 51 6.14 14.13 -0.89
N LYS A 52 6.86 13.30 -0.13
CA LYS A 52 7.18 13.54 1.27
C LYS A 52 8.64 13.22 1.54
N LYS A 53 9.18 13.78 2.62
CA LYS A 53 10.47 13.34 3.19
C LYS A 53 10.23 12.21 4.17
N THR A 54 11.19 11.29 4.31
CA THR A 54 11.15 10.34 5.42
C THR A 54 11.16 11.09 6.75
N ALA A 55 10.32 10.66 7.69
CA ALA A 55 10.32 11.21 9.04
C ALA A 55 11.41 10.55 9.89
N ASN A 56 11.99 11.32 10.84
CA ASN A 56 12.88 10.73 11.84
C ASN A 56 12.07 9.76 12.71
N TYR A 57 12.62 8.58 13.00
CA TYR A 57 11.96 7.52 13.79
C TYR A 57 11.40 8.00 15.14
N PHE A 58 12.04 8.98 15.78
CA PHE A 58 11.59 9.55 17.03
C PHE A 58 10.70 10.79 16.90
N SER A 59 10.38 11.18 15.67
CA SER A 59 9.51 12.33 15.44
C SER A 59 8.05 11.92 15.53
N ASN A 60 7.28 12.53 16.42
CA ASN A 60 5.83 12.41 16.45
C ASN A 60 5.13 13.31 15.41
N GLN A 61 5.90 13.94 14.51
CA GLN A 61 5.37 14.80 13.46
C GLN A 61 5.08 14.02 12.20
N SER A 62 4.03 14.41 11.50
CA SER A 62 3.74 13.87 10.16
C SER A 62 4.89 14.18 9.21
N ALA A 63 5.14 13.25 8.27
CA ALA A 63 6.16 13.43 7.23
C ALA A 63 5.92 14.74 6.46
N GLU A 64 6.99 15.52 6.28
CA GLU A 64 6.96 16.80 5.59
C GLU A 64 6.71 16.62 4.10
N GLY A 65 5.74 17.37 3.55
CA GLY A 65 5.48 17.40 2.10
C GLY A 65 6.53 18.22 1.35
N ILE A 66 6.97 17.73 0.19
CA ILE A 66 7.95 18.40 -0.67
C ILE A 66 7.22 19.29 -1.67
N SER A 67 7.31 20.61 -1.49
CA SER A 67 6.75 21.64 -2.37
C SER A 67 7.75 22.10 -3.43
N GLY A 68 7.21 22.64 -4.54
CA GLY A 68 8.01 23.29 -5.57
C GLY A 68 8.72 22.34 -6.55
N ALA A 69 8.45 21.03 -6.46
CA ALA A 69 8.94 20.07 -7.44
C ALA A 69 8.28 20.27 -8.81
N THR A 70 8.98 19.94 -9.86
CA THR A 70 8.41 19.80 -11.20
C THR A 70 8.03 18.34 -11.41
N VAL A 71 6.74 18.04 -11.36
CA VAL A 71 6.23 16.66 -11.49
C VAL A 71 5.55 16.50 -12.84
N THR A 72 6.04 15.56 -13.65
CA THR A 72 5.48 15.25 -14.96
C THR A 72 5.05 13.80 -15.06
N LEU A 73 4.00 13.55 -15.82
CA LEU A 73 3.45 12.24 -16.09
C LEU A 73 3.38 12.03 -17.61
N SER A 74 4.01 10.97 -18.08
CA SER A 74 3.94 10.50 -19.47
C SER A 74 3.21 9.18 -19.56
N ASP A 75 2.36 9.02 -20.57
CA ASP A 75 1.68 7.76 -20.93
C ASP A 75 2.31 7.07 -22.15
N GLY A 76 3.52 7.53 -22.55
CA GLY A 76 4.23 7.08 -23.73
C GLY A 76 3.79 7.76 -25.04
N GLN A 77 2.68 8.48 -25.06
CA GLN A 77 2.17 9.24 -26.21
C GLN A 77 2.16 10.76 -25.95
N SER A 78 1.89 11.15 -24.73
CA SER A 78 1.81 12.53 -24.27
C SER A 78 2.45 12.67 -22.90
N THR A 79 2.81 13.89 -22.55
CA THR A 79 3.34 14.24 -21.23
C THR A 79 2.56 15.45 -20.70
N ILE A 80 2.10 15.34 -19.46
CA ILE A 80 1.47 16.44 -18.75
C ILE A 80 2.29 16.82 -17.51
N THR A 81 2.20 18.08 -17.11
CA THR A 81 2.75 18.55 -15.83
C THR A 81 1.63 18.57 -14.80
N LEU A 82 1.89 17.98 -13.64
CA LEU A 82 0.96 17.98 -12.51
C LEU A 82 1.03 19.34 -11.79
N THR A 83 -0.10 19.74 -11.23
CA THR A 83 -0.20 20.97 -10.46
C THR A 83 -0.13 20.68 -8.97
N GLU A 84 0.72 21.40 -8.24
CA GLU A 84 0.74 21.27 -6.78
C GLU A 84 -0.53 21.85 -6.17
N ALA A 85 -1.18 21.09 -5.29
CA ALA A 85 -2.34 21.54 -4.52
C ALA A 85 -1.89 22.54 -3.45
N VAL A 86 -2.74 23.50 -3.14
CA VAL A 86 -2.47 24.51 -2.09
C VAL A 86 -2.30 23.83 -0.72
N SER A 87 -3.06 22.80 -0.46
CA SER A 87 -3.01 22.02 0.80
C SER A 87 -3.56 20.60 0.55
N PRO A 88 -2.95 19.57 1.14
CA PRO A 88 -1.66 19.59 1.84
C PRO A 88 -0.47 19.79 0.87
N LYS A 89 0.59 20.45 1.33
CA LYS A 89 1.82 20.61 0.55
C LYS A 89 2.41 19.29 0.12
N GLY A 90 3.10 19.27 -1.03
CA GLY A 90 3.67 18.05 -1.60
C GLY A 90 2.62 17.15 -2.26
N THR A 91 1.41 17.64 -2.51
CA THR A 91 0.37 16.93 -3.27
C THR A 91 0.32 17.49 -4.70
N TYR A 92 0.64 16.65 -5.67
CA TYR A 92 0.64 17.01 -7.10
C TYR A 92 -0.49 16.30 -7.81
N GLN A 93 -1.29 17.03 -8.57
CA GLN A 93 -2.54 16.52 -9.14
C GLN A 93 -2.58 16.64 -10.66
N THR A 94 -3.14 15.61 -11.31
CA THR A 94 -3.56 15.70 -12.70
C THR A 94 -4.79 16.61 -12.83
N PRO A 95 -5.12 17.11 -14.04
CA PRO A 95 -6.43 17.73 -14.28
C PRO A 95 -7.58 16.79 -13.86
N SER A 96 -8.69 17.35 -13.39
CA SER A 96 -9.86 16.55 -12.95
C SER A 96 -10.55 15.77 -14.09
N THR A 97 -10.23 16.09 -15.32
CA THR A 97 -10.70 15.40 -16.54
C THR A 97 -9.75 14.32 -17.03
N TYR A 98 -8.64 14.10 -16.30
CA TYR A 98 -7.65 13.10 -16.67
C TYR A 98 -8.12 11.70 -16.35
N PHE A 99 -7.79 10.75 -17.21
CA PHE A 99 -8.00 9.33 -16.99
C PHE A 99 -6.86 8.53 -17.62
N GLY A 100 -6.54 7.42 -17.03
CA GLY A 100 -5.58 6.46 -17.57
C GLY A 100 -6.19 5.58 -18.66
N VAL A 101 -5.34 5.03 -19.50
CA VAL A 101 -5.71 4.10 -20.58
C VAL A 101 -4.98 2.79 -20.36
N ALA A 102 -5.73 1.70 -20.19
CA ALA A 102 -5.14 0.37 -20.03
C ALA A 102 -4.31 -0.02 -21.27
N GLY A 103 -3.24 -0.78 -21.05
CA GLY A 103 -2.26 -1.16 -22.06
C GLY A 103 -1.14 -0.12 -22.27
N ARG A 104 -1.18 1.07 -21.65
CA ARG A 104 -0.10 2.05 -21.68
C ARG A 104 0.84 1.88 -20.49
N THR A 105 2.07 2.36 -20.65
CA THR A 105 3.03 2.47 -19.53
C THR A 105 3.11 3.92 -19.11
N TYR A 106 2.89 4.16 -17.83
CA TYR A 106 2.95 5.48 -17.21
C TYR A 106 4.32 5.68 -16.58
N THR A 107 4.93 6.82 -16.89
CA THR A 107 6.22 7.23 -16.32
C THR A 107 6.05 8.55 -15.58
N LEU A 108 6.27 8.52 -14.29
CA LEU A 108 6.36 9.69 -13.42
C LEU A 108 7.80 10.17 -13.40
N THR A 109 8.01 11.48 -13.59
CA THR A 109 9.31 12.13 -13.40
C THR A 109 9.15 13.26 -12.39
N ILE A 110 10.07 13.32 -11.43
CA ILE A 110 10.11 14.32 -10.37
C ILE A 110 11.44 15.02 -10.46
N ASP A 111 11.39 16.30 -10.77
CA ASP A 111 12.54 17.18 -10.95
C ASP A 111 12.55 18.30 -9.93
N ASN A 112 13.70 18.94 -9.81
CA ASN A 112 13.88 20.15 -9.02
C ASN A 112 13.54 19.95 -7.55
N VAL A 113 14.03 18.87 -6.96
CA VAL A 113 13.90 18.57 -5.53
C VAL A 113 15.28 18.48 -4.89
N ASP A 114 15.42 19.08 -3.72
CA ASP A 114 16.57 18.92 -2.82
C ASP A 114 16.04 18.28 -1.52
N VAL A 115 16.06 16.95 -1.50
CA VAL A 115 15.43 16.19 -0.41
C VAL A 115 16.25 16.26 0.86
N ASN A 116 17.58 16.21 0.72
CA ASN A 116 18.53 16.16 1.83
C ASN A 116 19.00 17.54 2.30
N GLY A 117 18.72 18.62 1.53
CA GLY A 117 19.08 20.00 1.85
C GLY A 117 20.55 20.34 1.60
N ASP A 118 21.23 19.61 0.70
CA ASP A 118 22.63 19.84 0.39
C ASP A 118 22.86 20.89 -0.72
N GLY A 119 21.79 21.43 -1.30
CA GLY A 119 21.81 22.42 -2.37
C GLY A 119 21.93 21.80 -3.76
N VAL A 120 21.90 20.49 -3.91
CA VAL A 120 21.94 19.78 -5.18
C VAL A 120 20.55 19.30 -5.55
N ASN A 121 20.02 19.77 -6.68
CA ASN A 121 18.73 19.29 -7.16
C ASN A 121 18.84 17.86 -7.69
N GLU A 122 17.91 17.05 -7.27
CA GLU A 122 17.79 15.65 -7.65
C GLU A 122 16.67 15.46 -8.67
N ARG A 123 16.79 14.39 -9.46
CA ARG A 123 15.72 13.87 -10.33
C ARG A 123 15.42 12.43 -9.98
N TYR A 124 14.13 12.12 -9.90
CA TYR A 124 13.64 10.77 -9.71
C TYR A 124 12.68 10.38 -10.82
N ALA A 125 12.59 9.08 -11.10
CA ALA A 125 11.62 8.53 -12.04
C ALA A 125 11.07 7.20 -11.55
N ALA A 126 9.82 6.91 -11.96
CA ALA A 126 9.17 5.64 -11.77
C ALA A 126 8.33 5.29 -12.99
N SER A 127 8.23 4.00 -13.33
CA SER A 127 7.37 3.55 -14.42
C SER A 127 6.51 2.40 -13.95
N CYS A 128 5.25 2.39 -14.41
CA CYS A 128 4.29 1.33 -14.13
C CYS A 128 3.41 1.08 -15.36
N PRO A 129 3.35 -0.14 -15.92
CA PRO A 129 2.37 -0.47 -16.93
C PRO A 129 0.98 -0.55 -16.30
N MET A 130 -0.04 -0.11 -17.04
CA MET A 130 -1.44 -0.20 -16.64
C MET A 130 -2.05 -1.44 -17.30
N ASN A 131 -2.17 -2.51 -16.51
CA ASN A 131 -2.78 -3.74 -16.98
C ASN A 131 -4.30 -3.58 -17.18
N HIS A 132 -4.87 -4.45 -18.02
CA HIS A 132 -6.32 -4.55 -18.14
C HIS A 132 -6.92 -5.19 -16.89
N VAL A 133 -8.17 -4.87 -16.60
CA VAL A 133 -8.99 -5.53 -15.59
C VAL A 133 -10.21 -6.13 -16.28
N PRO A 134 -10.64 -7.37 -15.96
CA PRO A 134 -11.84 -7.94 -16.53
C PRO A 134 -13.09 -7.18 -16.08
N HIS A 135 -14.16 -7.29 -16.88
CA HIS A 135 -15.47 -6.76 -16.49
C HIS A 135 -15.96 -7.46 -15.21
N LEU A 136 -16.39 -6.69 -14.24
CA LEU A 136 -17.01 -7.20 -13.02
C LEU A 136 -18.52 -7.28 -13.23
N ASP A 137 -19.04 -8.49 -13.40
CA ASP A 137 -20.46 -8.71 -13.78
C ASP A 137 -21.40 -8.30 -12.66
N SER A 138 -21.10 -8.70 -11.44
CA SER A 138 -21.92 -8.36 -10.28
C SER A 138 -21.19 -8.60 -8.97
N ILE A 139 -21.76 -8.04 -7.90
CA ILE A 139 -21.40 -8.37 -6.52
C ILE A 139 -22.66 -8.71 -5.72
N ASN A 140 -22.49 -9.50 -4.67
CA ASN A 140 -23.48 -9.69 -3.62
C ASN A 140 -22.80 -9.59 -2.25
N VAL A 141 -23.58 -9.32 -1.21
CA VAL A 141 -23.07 -9.26 0.17
C VAL A 141 -23.82 -10.25 1.02
N VAL A 142 -23.08 -11.15 1.63
CA VAL A 142 -23.64 -12.22 2.46
C VAL A 142 -23.07 -12.10 3.86
N LYS A 143 -23.96 -12.15 4.86
CA LYS A 143 -23.53 -12.21 6.25
C LYS A 143 -23.04 -13.61 6.55
N GLU A 144 -21.80 -13.72 6.96
CA GLU A 144 -21.14 -14.98 7.32
C GLU A 144 -20.51 -14.86 8.71
N ARG A 145 -20.09 -16.00 9.26
CA ARG A 145 -19.36 -16.04 10.52
C ARG A 145 -17.93 -16.50 10.28
N LEU A 146 -16.98 -15.63 10.60
CA LEU A 146 -15.56 -15.96 10.54
C LEU A 146 -15.03 -16.05 11.97
N PHE A 147 -14.57 -17.25 12.38
CA PHE A 147 -14.25 -17.58 13.76
C PHE A 147 -15.44 -17.28 14.71
N GLN A 148 -15.33 -16.26 15.55
CA GLN A 148 -16.38 -15.87 16.51
C GLN A 148 -17.08 -14.56 16.14
N HIS A 149 -16.77 -13.98 14.98
CA HIS A 149 -17.23 -12.64 14.57
C HIS A 149 -18.09 -12.72 13.32
N ASP A 150 -19.09 -11.86 13.26
CA ASP A 150 -19.87 -11.66 12.04
C ASP A 150 -19.03 -10.83 11.04
N ILE A 151 -19.05 -11.26 9.79
CA ILE A 151 -18.52 -10.53 8.64
C ILE A 151 -19.61 -10.39 7.57
N TRP A 152 -19.47 -9.39 6.72
CA TRP A 152 -20.26 -9.25 5.50
C TRP A 152 -19.34 -9.44 4.32
N ALA A 153 -19.33 -10.68 3.80
CA ALA A 153 -18.48 -11.10 2.69
C ALA A 153 -18.99 -10.51 1.37
N ILE A 154 -18.11 -9.85 0.63
CA ILE A 154 -18.40 -9.36 -0.72
C ILE A 154 -18.07 -10.49 -1.68
N LYS A 155 -19.10 -11.07 -2.26
CA LYS A 155 -19.03 -12.12 -3.28
C LYS A 155 -18.96 -11.47 -4.66
N THR A 156 -18.10 -11.98 -5.52
CA THR A 156 -17.86 -11.43 -6.85
C THR A 156 -18.14 -12.43 -7.97
N TRP A 157 -18.51 -11.91 -9.15
CA TRP A 157 -18.70 -12.66 -10.38
C TRP A 157 -17.98 -11.93 -11.51
N PHE A 158 -17.03 -12.58 -12.16
CA PHE A 158 -16.32 -12.05 -13.32
C PHE A 158 -15.61 -13.18 -14.09
N GLN A 159 -15.33 -12.97 -15.38
CA GLN A 159 -14.54 -13.86 -16.19
C GLN A 159 -13.07 -13.46 -16.15
N ASP A 160 -12.21 -14.33 -15.65
CA ASP A 160 -10.76 -14.12 -15.71
C ASP A 160 -10.26 -14.35 -17.17
N PRO A 161 -9.34 -13.52 -17.70
CA PRO A 161 -8.75 -13.71 -19.01
C PRO A 161 -7.91 -14.97 -19.08
N VAL A 162 -7.92 -15.65 -20.23
CA VAL A 162 -7.20 -16.93 -20.46
C VAL A 162 -5.75 -16.65 -20.84
N GLY A 163 -4.81 -17.35 -20.19
CA GLY A 163 -3.41 -17.43 -20.65
C GLY A 163 -2.57 -16.20 -20.35
N GLU A 164 -3.04 -15.31 -19.49
CA GLU A 164 -2.31 -14.18 -18.95
C GLU A 164 -2.23 -14.30 -17.44
N ARG A 165 -1.10 -13.94 -16.84
CA ARG A 165 -1.01 -13.84 -15.37
C ARG A 165 -1.61 -12.52 -14.92
N ASN A 166 -2.72 -12.60 -14.23
CA ASN A 166 -3.45 -11.46 -13.73
C ASN A 166 -3.26 -11.27 -12.22
N TYR A 167 -3.20 -10.03 -11.80
CA TYR A 167 -3.05 -9.62 -10.41
C TYR A 167 -4.12 -8.60 -10.08
N TYR A 168 -4.83 -8.84 -8.99
CA TYR A 168 -6.02 -8.08 -8.64
C TYR A 168 -5.88 -7.42 -7.27
N LEU A 169 -6.40 -6.20 -7.18
CA LEU A 169 -6.62 -5.47 -5.94
C LEU A 169 -8.11 -5.19 -5.81
N GLY A 170 -8.68 -5.45 -4.63
CA GLY A 170 -10.06 -5.13 -4.31
C GLY A 170 -10.17 -4.08 -3.22
N ARG A 171 -11.05 -3.09 -3.41
CA ARG A 171 -11.35 -2.07 -2.41
C ARG A 171 -12.86 -1.98 -2.20
N SER A 172 -13.26 -1.78 -0.95
CA SER A 172 -14.65 -1.84 -0.54
C SER A 172 -15.12 -0.51 0.02
N TYR A 173 -16.34 -0.12 -0.35
CA TYR A 173 -16.94 1.13 0.08
C TYR A 173 -18.31 0.85 0.71
N LEU A 174 -18.54 1.42 1.88
CA LEU A 174 -19.82 1.39 2.57
C LEU A 174 -20.45 2.78 2.53
N ASN A 175 -21.62 2.91 1.91
CA ASN A 175 -22.34 4.17 1.73
C ASN A 175 -21.48 5.29 1.09
N GLY A 176 -20.60 4.92 0.16
CA GLY A 176 -19.70 5.82 -0.56
C GLY A 176 -18.41 6.16 0.17
N LYS A 177 -18.20 5.66 1.40
CA LYS A 177 -16.95 5.81 2.13
C LYS A 177 -16.07 4.58 1.89
N LEU A 178 -14.81 4.79 1.49
CA LEU A 178 -13.80 3.73 1.43
C LEU A 178 -13.55 3.21 2.86
N THR A 179 -13.74 1.91 3.07
CA THR A 179 -13.51 1.26 4.36
C THR A 179 -12.13 0.62 4.45
N SER A 180 -11.65 0.06 3.35
CA SER A 180 -10.28 -0.39 3.20
C SER A 180 -9.36 0.79 2.85
N ASP A 181 -9.23 1.77 3.75
CA ASP A 181 -8.47 3.00 3.54
C ASP A 181 -6.98 2.88 3.90
N SER A 182 -6.57 1.73 4.41
CA SER A 182 -5.20 1.43 4.79
C SER A 182 -4.68 0.23 3.99
N ILE A 183 -3.42 0.30 3.56
CA ILE A 183 -2.79 -0.74 2.72
C ILE A 183 -2.87 -2.14 3.34
N GLN A 184 -2.85 -2.24 4.68
CA GLN A 184 -3.00 -3.51 5.39
C GLN A 184 -4.37 -4.18 5.23
N GLU A 185 -5.36 -3.43 4.79
CA GLU A 185 -6.75 -3.90 4.63
C GLU A 185 -7.10 -4.20 3.17
N TRP A 186 -6.18 -3.96 2.25
CA TRP A 186 -6.42 -4.19 0.84
C TRP A 186 -6.45 -5.67 0.53
N GLY A 187 -7.51 -6.12 -0.12
CA GLY A 187 -7.62 -7.48 -0.66
C GLY A 187 -6.82 -7.59 -1.95
N ILE A 188 -5.83 -8.49 -1.98
CA ILE A 188 -5.03 -8.76 -3.17
C ILE A 188 -5.05 -10.25 -3.48
N THR A 189 -5.06 -10.60 -4.75
CA THR A 189 -4.98 -11.99 -5.23
C THR A 189 -4.36 -12.03 -6.62
N ASP A 190 -3.87 -13.20 -7.02
CA ASP A 190 -3.53 -13.51 -8.39
C ASP A 190 -4.39 -14.67 -8.93
N ASP A 191 -4.30 -14.92 -10.20
CA ASP A 191 -5.10 -15.93 -10.90
C ASP A 191 -4.47 -17.32 -10.93
N GLU A 192 -3.45 -17.62 -10.13
CA GLU A 192 -2.69 -18.86 -10.17
C GLU A 192 -3.58 -20.12 -10.23
N PHE A 193 -4.70 -20.10 -9.51
CA PHE A 193 -5.62 -21.23 -9.39
C PHE A 193 -6.89 -21.10 -10.24
N PHE A 194 -7.06 -19.96 -10.93
CA PHE A 194 -8.30 -19.69 -11.68
C PHE A 194 -8.10 -19.04 -13.06
N ASP A 195 -6.88 -19.09 -13.62
CA ASP A 195 -6.60 -18.60 -14.98
C ASP A 195 -7.65 -19.09 -15.98
N GLY A 196 -8.27 -18.16 -16.67
CA GLY A 196 -9.32 -18.38 -17.64
C GLY A 196 -10.65 -18.92 -17.12
N LYS A 197 -10.85 -18.99 -15.80
CA LYS A 197 -12.12 -19.47 -15.22
C LYS A 197 -13.10 -18.35 -14.97
N TYR A 198 -14.38 -18.68 -15.02
CA TYR A 198 -15.42 -17.80 -14.52
C TYR A 198 -15.47 -17.87 -12.99
N ILE A 199 -15.12 -16.78 -12.33
CA ILE A 199 -15.21 -16.62 -10.88
C ILE A 199 -16.68 -16.47 -10.52
N LYS A 200 -17.14 -17.31 -9.60
CA LYS A 200 -18.54 -17.34 -9.20
C LYS A 200 -18.69 -17.47 -7.69
N ASN A 201 -19.25 -16.44 -7.07
CA ASN A 201 -19.56 -16.44 -5.64
C ASN A 201 -18.33 -16.58 -4.74
N GLU A 202 -17.17 -16.07 -5.21
CA GLU A 202 -15.95 -16.07 -4.41
C GLU A 202 -15.86 -14.80 -3.55
N THR A 203 -15.36 -14.95 -2.33
CA THR A 203 -15.16 -13.81 -1.42
C THR A 203 -13.86 -13.11 -1.77
N PHE A 204 -13.97 -11.87 -2.23
CA PHE A 204 -12.79 -11.05 -2.50
C PHE A 204 -12.42 -10.14 -1.31
N SER A 205 -13.40 -9.65 -0.61
CA SER A 205 -13.25 -8.74 0.53
C SER A 205 -14.41 -8.91 1.51
N PHE A 206 -14.31 -8.35 2.68
CA PHE A 206 -15.38 -8.37 3.66
C PHE A 206 -15.34 -7.14 4.57
N PHE A 207 -16.48 -6.79 5.16
CA PHE A 207 -16.60 -5.86 6.27
C PHE A 207 -16.64 -6.64 7.59
N SER A 208 -16.06 -6.07 8.65
CA SER A 208 -15.96 -6.72 9.95
C SER A 208 -16.89 -6.09 11.00
N SER A 209 -17.62 -6.92 11.74
CA SER A 209 -18.44 -6.45 12.87
C SER A 209 -17.61 -5.87 14.03
N GLN A 210 -16.31 -6.15 14.06
CA GLN A 210 -15.39 -5.65 15.08
C GLN A 210 -15.03 -4.17 14.86
N LYS A 211 -15.09 -3.71 13.61
CA LYS A 211 -14.84 -2.32 13.28
C LYS A 211 -16.13 -1.52 13.29
N LYS A 212 -16.13 -0.41 13.99
CA LYS A 212 -17.35 0.40 14.21
C LYS A 212 -17.94 0.94 12.91
N ASP A 213 -17.09 1.31 11.97
CA ASP A 213 -17.44 1.93 10.69
C ASP A 213 -17.66 0.93 9.55
N GLU A 214 -17.51 -0.38 9.82
CA GLU A 214 -17.76 -1.46 8.86
C GLU A 214 -19.03 -2.27 9.16
N LYS A 215 -19.84 -1.86 10.13
CA LYS A 215 -21.09 -2.57 10.46
C LYS A 215 -22.14 -2.31 9.39
N VAL A 216 -22.41 -3.31 8.58
CA VAL A 216 -23.37 -3.24 7.49
C VAL A 216 -24.79 -3.48 8.02
N GLN A 217 -25.73 -2.64 7.59
CA GLN A 217 -27.14 -2.71 7.93
C GLN A 217 -27.99 -2.91 6.67
N LYS A 218 -29.18 -3.46 6.82
CA LYS A 218 -30.14 -3.58 5.72
C LYS A 218 -30.43 -2.20 5.11
N GLY A 219 -30.29 -2.11 3.79
CA GLY A 219 -30.44 -0.87 3.03
C GLY A 219 -29.13 -0.15 2.73
N ASP A 220 -28.00 -0.56 3.32
CA ASP A 220 -26.71 0.04 3.03
C ASP A 220 -26.27 -0.21 1.58
N LYS A 221 -25.65 0.81 0.99
CA LYS A 221 -25.08 0.76 -0.35
C LYS A 221 -23.65 0.27 -0.26
N ILE A 222 -23.36 -0.86 -0.89
CA ILE A 222 -22.03 -1.42 -1.00
C ILE A 222 -21.52 -1.22 -2.42
N THR A 223 -20.32 -0.69 -2.53
CA THR A 223 -19.58 -0.61 -3.79
C THR A 223 -18.29 -1.38 -3.66
N PHE A 224 -17.96 -2.14 -4.67
CA PHE A 224 -16.69 -2.84 -4.77
C PHE A 224 -15.95 -2.39 -6.03
N GLU A 225 -14.68 -2.11 -5.86
CA GLU A 225 -13.75 -1.72 -6.90
C GLU A 225 -12.78 -2.88 -7.12
N LEU A 226 -12.75 -3.42 -8.33
CA LEU A 226 -11.77 -4.40 -8.77
C LEU A 226 -10.74 -3.70 -9.66
N CYS A 227 -9.46 -3.84 -9.33
CA CYS A 227 -8.35 -3.21 -10.04
C CYS A 227 -7.45 -4.29 -10.65
N GLY A 228 -7.01 -4.09 -11.90
CA GLY A 228 -5.98 -4.90 -12.56
C GLY A 228 -4.60 -4.28 -12.30
N ILE A 229 -3.85 -4.84 -11.36
CA ILE A 229 -2.55 -4.32 -10.92
C ILE A 229 -1.38 -5.10 -11.54
N THR A 230 -0.16 -4.60 -11.36
CA THR A 230 1.06 -5.33 -11.74
C THR A 230 1.51 -6.28 -10.62
N LYS A 231 2.29 -7.31 -11.00
CA LYS A 231 2.94 -8.19 -10.01
C LYS A 231 3.79 -7.39 -9.02
N ASP A 232 4.59 -6.46 -9.53
CA ASP A 232 5.50 -5.67 -8.70
C ASP A 232 4.73 -4.82 -7.67
N TYR A 233 3.56 -4.27 -8.06
CA TYR A 233 2.72 -3.52 -7.13
C TYR A 233 2.05 -4.44 -6.11
N MET A 234 1.59 -5.63 -6.51
CA MET A 234 1.08 -6.63 -5.57
C MET A 234 2.15 -7.05 -4.56
N ASP A 235 3.38 -7.27 -5.03
CA ASP A 235 4.50 -7.63 -4.15
C ASP A 235 4.83 -6.48 -3.17
N PHE A 236 4.79 -5.22 -3.63
CA PHE A 236 4.93 -4.05 -2.74
C PHE A 236 3.85 -4.02 -1.65
N ILE A 237 2.58 -4.26 -2.03
CA ILE A 237 1.47 -4.30 -1.07
C ILE A 237 1.68 -5.43 -0.04
N LYS A 238 2.06 -6.63 -0.50
CA LYS A 238 2.36 -7.77 0.39
C LYS A 238 3.47 -7.44 1.39
N GLU A 239 4.58 -6.89 0.91
CA GLU A 239 5.70 -6.49 1.78
C GLU A 239 5.27 -5.45 2.82
N ALA A 240 4.44 -4.46 2.41
CA ALA A 240 3.91 -3.46 3.33
C ALA A 240 2.95 -4.07 4.37
N GLN A 241 2.12 -5.02 3.97
CA GLN A 241 1.23 -5.76 4.88
C GLN A 241 2.04 -6.61 5.87
N ASP A 242 3.07 -7.31 5.40
CA ASP A 242 3.94 -8.15 6.24
C ASP A 242 4.68 -7.32 7.29
N GLU A 243 5.17 -6.14 6.94
CA GLU A 243 5.83 -5.23 7.91
C GLU A 243 4.82 -4.67 8.93
N PHE A 244 3.58 -4.39 8.52
CA PHE A 244 2.55 -3.88 9.42
C PHE A 244 2.08 -4.92 10.45
N TRP A 245 1.76 -6.14 9.99
CA TRP A 245 1.26 -7.21 10.86
C TRP A 245 2.35 -7.83 11.72
N GLY A 246 3.61 -7.49 11.46
CA GLY A 246 4.78 -8.05 12.11
C GLY A 246 5.12 -9.44 11.56
N ARG A 247 6.40 -9.64 11.29
CA ARG A 247 6.90 -10.94 10.87
C ARG A 247 6.86 -11.91 12.05
N ASN A 248 6.57 -13.18 11.77
CA ASN A 248 6.61 -14.22 12.79
C ASN A 248 8.02 -14.24 13.42
N PRO A 249 8.16 -14.01 14.75
CA PRO A 249 9.48 -13.93 15.40
C PRO A 249 10.35 -15.18 15.22
N LEU A 250 9.72 -16.34 14.95
CA LEU A 250 10.41 -17.63 14.79
C LEU A 250 10.86 -17.91 13.36
N PHE A 251 10.17 -17.33 12.34
CA PHE A 251 10.38 -17.68 10.92
C PHE A 251 10.43 -16.46 9.99
N GLY A 252 10.17 -15.26 10.47
CA GLY A 252 9.94 -14.08 9.64
C GLY A 252 11.19 -13.31 9.20
N GLY A 253 12.38 -13.69 9.65
CA GLY A 253 13.62 -12.94 9.36
C GLY A 253 13.64 -11.54 9.98
N GLN A 254 14.64 -10.74 9.61
CA GLN A 254 14.77 -9.35 10.06
C GLN A 254 13.84 -8.43 9.22
N PRO A 255 13.36 -7.30 9.78
CA PRO A 255 12.68 -6.27 9.00
C PRO A 255 13.52 -5.88 7.79
N ALA A 256 12.90 -5.82 6.63
CA ALA A 256 13.56 -5.40 5.39
C ALA A 256 12.91 -4.14 4.85
N ASN A 257 13.66 -3.35 4.10
CA ASN A 257 13.07 -2.24 3.36
C ASN A 257 12.06 -2.79 2.35
N ILE A 258 10.87 -2.20 2.35
CA ILE A 258 9.83 -2.49 1.36
C ILE A 258 10.38 -2.04 -0.01
N ARG A 259 10.15 -2.84 -1.05
CA ARG A 259 10.55 -2.50 -2.41
C ARG A 259 9.97 -1.16 -2.86
N SER A 260 10.65 -0.50 -3.78
CA SER A 260 10.18 0.73 -4.41
C SER A 260 10.46 0.67 -5.91
N ASN A 261 9.57 1.24 -6.73
CA ASN A 261 9.84 1.43 -8.15
C ASN A 261 10.40 2.82 -8.47
N ILE A 262 10.61 3.65 -7.45
CA ILE A 262 11.18 4.98 -7.59
C ILE A 262 12.71 4.85 -7.69
N LYS A 263 13.31 5.51 -8.66
CA LYS A 263 14.76 5.48 -8.87
C LYS A 263 15.30 6.90 -8.96
N GLN A 264 16.40 7.17 -8.29
CA GLN A 264 17.15 8.40 -8.51
C GLN A 264 17.83 8.35 -9.89
N VAL A 265 17.62 9.38 -10.69
CA VAL A 265 18.18 9.52 -12.05
C VAL A 265 19.33 10.52 -12.06
N LEU A 266 19.19 11.60 -11.29
CA LEU A 266 20.22 12.61 -11.10
C LEU A 266 20.41 12.92 -9.60
N PRO A 267 21.65 13.22 -9.17
CA PRO A 267 22.89 13.06 -9.92
C PRO A 267 23.16 11.60 -10.29
N VAL A 268 23.84 11.39 -11.39
CA VAL A 268 24.25 10.04 -11.81
C VAL A 268 25.16 9.44 -10.73
N ASN A 269 24.88 8.19 -10.32
CA ASN A 269 25.50 7.51 -9.17
C ASN A 269 25.14 8.12 -7.80
N GLY A 270 24.04 8.85 -7.69
CA GLY A 270 23.45 9.22 -6.41
C GLY A 270 23.17 7.99 -5.55
N LYS A 271 23.25 8.17 -4.22
CA LYS A 271 23.07 7.08 -3.25
C LYS A 271 21.71 7.14 -2.54
N ALA A 272 20.78 7.97 -3.02
CA ALA A 272 19.46 8.06 -2.43
C ALA A 272 18.71 6.72 -2.58
N ASN A 273 18.01 6.34 -1.55
CA ASN A 273 17.16 5.16 -1.51
C ASN A 273 15.69 5.58 -1.37
N PRO A 274 15.05 6.05 -2.45
CA PRO A 274 13.69 6.55 -2.38
C PRO A 274 12.70 5.44 -2.05
N HIS A 275 11.66 5.79 -1.31
CA HIS A 275 10.65 4.89 -0.78
C HIS A 275 9.28 5.11 -1.42
N GLY A 276 8.36 4.20 -1.13
CA GLY A 276 7.00 4.24 -1.63
C GLY A 276 6.87 3.67 -3.03
N TYR A 277 5.73 3.94 -3.68
CA TYR A 277 5.42 3.33 -4.96
C TYR A 277 4.56 4.27 -5.83
N PHE A 278 4.88 4.34 -7.11
CA PHE A 278 4.03 4.92 -8.15
C PHE A 278 3.33 3.79 -8.91
N ALA A 279 1.99 3.73 -8.84
CA ALA A 279 1.19 2.71 -9.49
C ALA A 279 0.38 3.25 -10.67
N ALA A 280 0.05 2.38 -11.61
CA ALA A 280 -0.93 2.64 -12.65
C ALA A 280 -1.77 1.36 -12.84
N TYR A 281 -3.10 1.47 -12.76
CA TYR A 281 -3.97 0.32 -12.88
C TYR A 281 -5.36 0.67 -13.39
N SER A 282 -5.98 -0.26 -14.11
CA SER A 282 -7.36 -0.12 -14.55
C SER A 282 -8.34 -0.53 -13.45
N THR A 283 -9.53 0.05 -13.46
CA THR A 283 -10.56 -0.14 -12.44
C THR A 283 -11.90 -0.47 -13.08
N VAL A 284 -12.66 -1.34 -12.44
CA VAL A 284 -14.08 -1.57 -12.71
C VAL A 284 -14.85 -1.60 -11.40
N TRP A 285 -16.13 -1.24 -11.45
CA TRP A 285 -16.95 -1.01 -10.29
C TRP A 285 -18.25 -1.80 -10.36
N ALA A 286 -18.62 -2.47 -9.26
CA ALA A 286 -19.97 -3.00 -9.09
C ALA A 286 -20.60 -2.49 -7.79
N ARG A 287 -21.93 -2.45 -7.76
CA ARG A 287 -22.69 -1.92 -6.63
C ARG A 287 -23.88 -2.81 -6.31
N THR A 288 -24.20 -2.89 -5.02
CA THR A 288 -25.39 -3.58 -4.53
C THR A 288 -25.95 -2.88 -3.30
N ILE A 289 -27.18 -3.24 -2.93
CA ILE A 289 -27.79 -2.86 -1.65
C ILE A 289 -27.90 -4.10 -0.79
N TYR A 290 -27.42 -4.03 0.44
CA TYR A 290 -27.54 -5.16 1.37
C TYR A 290 -28.99 -5.33 1.83
N ASN A 291 -29.57 -6.49 1.56
CA ASN A 291 -30.98 -6.78 1.85
C ASN A 291 -31.21 -7.43 3.23
N GLY A 292 -30.16 -7.66 4.01
CA GLY A 292 -30.26 -8.24 5.36
C GLY A 292 -30.33 -9.77 5.39
N LEU A 293 -29.87 -10.44 4.32
CA LEU A 293 -29.84 -11.91 4.22
C LEU A 293 -28.43 -12.42 4.47
#